data_12ef49fcae52473c49bf475e1d9f8c18
#
_entry.id   12ef49fcae52473c49bf475e1d9f8c18
#
_cell.length_a   1.000
_cell.length_b   1.000
_cell.length_c   1.000
_cell.angle_alpha   90.00
_cell.angle_beta   90.00
_cell.angle_gamma   90.00
#
_symmetry.space_group_name_H-M   'P 1'
#
loop_
_entity.id
_entity.type
_entity.pdbx_description
1 polymer ?
#
loop_
_entity_poly.entity_id
_entity_poly.type
_entity_poly.pdbx_seq_one_letter_code
_entity_poly.pdbx_strand_id
1 'polypeptide(L)'
;MKAFFLISSLCVSCSLLKGTDQSRVSIRKSLSSETSDELSNHMQHLGNDYLKTIGRAGLVKLSNESKKYLDEMHYRITSNNELVFPKSHKPNFYIIDQKAPFHFSLPGGHYFLSQGLLKKYLANEDLLAAVMAIEIFRSEKNIYEKKVIIPIGNYETQKMLSVVRLPVNTRGEINKWAYLLMKRSSYDPGALLNLIQLKNKNAIDFAATVGNISTISREEFNYKNFLSRTPTENNIAVLEKNSARGFYSLRNDIMRDN
;
A
#
# COMPACT_ATOMS: atom_id res chain seq x y z
N MET A 1 -28.07 62.12 -34.85
CA MET A 1 -26.95 61.51 -34.10
C MET A 1 -27.48 60.29 -33.42
N LYS A 2 -27.11 59.08 -33.89
CA LYS A 2 -27.53 57.81 -33.32
C LYS A 2 -26.31 57.22 -32.62
N ALA A 3 -26.37 57.09 -31.31
CA ALA A 3 -25.32 56.46 -30.53
C ALA A 3 -25.45 54.93 -30.64
N PHE A 4 -24.41 54.27 -31.14
CA PHE A 4 -24.29 52.86 -31.19
C PHE A 4 -23.65 52.35 -29.86
N PHE A 5 -24.41 51.66 -29.03
CA PHE A 5 -23.89 50.97 -27.85
C PHE A 5 -23.42 49.59 -28.26
N LEU A 6 -22.11 49.40 -28.23
CA LEU A 6 -21.44 48.09 -28.43
C LEU A 6 -21.52 47.32 -27.11
N ILE A 7 -22.33 46.27 -27.08
CA ILE A 7 -22.35 45.32 -25.98
C ILE A 7 -21.18 44.36 -26.21
N SER A 8 -20.11 44.58 -25.45
CA SER A 8 -18.99 43.65 -25.33
C SER A 8 -19.42 42.52 -24.41
N SER A 9 -19.83 41.39 -24.99
CA SER A 9 -20.14 40.15 -24.28
C SER A 9 -18.85 39.53 -23.76
N LEU A 10 -18.68 39.55 -22.44
CA LEU A 10 -17.62 38.88 -21.72
C LEU A 10 -17.81 37.37 -21.82
N CYS A 11 -17.03 36.72 -22.69
CA CYS A 11 -16.77 35.28 -22.61
C CYS A 11 -15.70 35.03 -21.56
N VAL A 12 -16.07 35.08 -20.27
CA VAL A 12 -15.25 34.62 -19.14
C VAL A 12 -15.96 33.42 -18.58
N SER A 13 -15.77 32.29 -19.19
CA SER A 13 -16.07 31.00 -18.54
C SER A 13 -15.60 29.85 -19.41
N CYS A 14 -14.42 29.35 -19.17
CA CYS A 14 -14.00 27.97 -19.47
C CYS A 14 -12.56 27.65 -19.01
N SER A 15 -12.04 28.35 -18.00
CA SER A 15 -10.70 27.98 -17.46
C SER A 15 -10.73 27.25 -16.11
N LEU A 16 -11.90 26.98 -15.53
CA LEU A 16 -12.06 26.34 -14.23
C LEU A 16 -12.15 24.80 -14.27
N LEU A 17 -12.16 24.19 -15.46
CA LEU A 17 -12.26 22.73 -15.63
C LEU A 17 -10.93 22.03 -15.96
N LYS A 18 -9.81 22.73 -15.99
CA LYS A 18 -8.49 22.14 -16.27
C LYS A 18 -7.82 21.47 -15.07
N GLY A 19 -8.41 21.51 -13.87
CA GLY A 19 -7.81 20.95 -12.66
C GLY A 19 -7.92 19.42 -12.52
N THR A 20 -8.76 18.75 -13.32
CA THR A 20 -9.04 17.32 -13.16
C THR A 20 -8.21 16.41 -14.05
N ASP A 21 -7.57 16.94 -15.08
CA ASP A 21 -6.85 16.10 -16.06
C ASP A 21 -5.41 15.75 -15.65
N GLN A 22 -4.75 16.60 -14.87
CA GLN A 22 -3.37 16.33 -14.45
C GLN A 22 -3.26 15.16 -13.48
N SER A 23 -4.26 14.92 -12.63
CA SER A 23 -4.27 13.76 -11.72
C SER A 23 -4.47 12.43 -12.49
N ARG A 24 -5.33 12.43 -13.50
CA ARG A 24 -5.56 11.24 -14.35
C ARG A 24 -4.36 10.91 -15.23
N VAL A 25 -3.65 11.91 -15.72
CA VAL A 25 -2.44 11.75 -16.54
C VAL A 25 -1.28 11.22 -15.67
N SER A 26 -1.13 11.72 -14.43
CA SER A 26 -0.10 11.23 -13.51
C SER A 26 -0.33 9.77 -13.09
N ILE A 27 -1.58 9.41 -12.85
CA ILE A 27 -1.98 8.02 -12.52
C ILE A 27 -1.71 7.10 -13.71
N ARG A 28 -2.11 7.49 -14.93
CA ARG A 28 -1.79 6.72 -16.15
C ARG A 28 -0.29 6.57 -16.36
N LYS A 29 0.49 7.61 -16.13
CA LYS A 29 1.94 7.60 -16.27
C LYS A 29 2.62 6.74 -15.20
N SER A 30 2.07 6.72 -13.97
CA SER A 30 2.53 5.81 -12.91
C SER A 30 2.18 4.34 -13.21
N LEU A 31 1.02 4.09 -13.84
CA LEU A 31 0.58 2.76 -14.24
C LEU A 31 1.27 2.27 -15.52
N SER A 32 1.76 3.17 -16.37
CA SER A 32 2.46 2.85 -17.63
C SER A 32 3.99 2.83 -17.50
N SER A 33 4.55 3.07 -16.30
CA SER A 33 5.97 2.82 -16.08
C SER A 33 6.18 1.30 -16.06
N GLU A 34 6.33 0.71 -17.23
CA GLU A 34 6.76 -0.67 -17.37
C GLU A 34 8.08 -0.82 -16.62
N THR A 35 7.99 -1.43 -15.46
CA THR A 35 9.19 -1.95 -14.80
C THR A 35 9.70 -3.03 -15.73
N SER A 36 10.92 -2.88 -16.26
CA SER A 36 11.48 -3.88 -17.16
C SER A 36 11.46 -5.24 -16.47
N ASP A 37 11.21 -6.30 -17.23
CA ASP A 37 11.25 -7.68 -16.72
C ASP A 37 12.55 -7.98 -16.00
N GLU A 38 13.64 -7.38 -16.45
CA GLU A 38 14.96 -7.42 -15.81
C GLU A 38 14.94 -6.92 -14.36
N LEU A 39 14.35 -5.74 -14.11
CA LEU A 39 14.28 -5.19 -12.75
C LEU A 39 13.36 -6.04 -11.88
N SER A 40 12.26 -6.53 -12.44
CA SER A 40 11.33 -7.42 -11.74
C SER A 40 12.03 -8.71 -11.31
N ASN A 41 12.74 -9.36 -12.22
CA ASN A 41 13.54 -10.56 -11.96
C ASN A 41 14.63 -10.29 -10.92
N HIS A 42 15.34 -9.16 -11.06
CA HIS A 42 16.38 -8.77 -10.10
C HIS A 42 15.81 -8.59 -8.68
N MET A 43 14.66 -7.93 -8.54
CA MET A 43 14.01 -7.74 -7.25
C MET A 43 13.54 -9.07 -6.64
N GLN A 44 13.10 -10.04 -7.44
CA GLN A 44 12.79 -11.39 -6.96
C GLN A 44 14.03 -12.13 -6.46
N HIS A 45 15.17 -12.02 -7.16
CA HIS A 45 16.44 -12.58 -6.69
C HIS A 45 16.89 -11.96 -5.36
N LEU A 46 16.77 -10.64 -5.19
CA LEU A 46 17.05 -9.98 -3.92
C LEU A 46 16.14 -10.49 -2.78
N GLY A 47 14.86 -10.75 -3.08
CA GLY A 47 13.92 -11.35 -2.13
C GLY A 47 14.35 -12.75 -1.69
N ASN A 48 14.80 -13.59 -2.63
CA ASN A 48 15.30 -14.91 -2.33
C ASN A 48 16.56 -14.85 -1.47
N ASP A 49 17.49 -13.95 -1.74
CA ASP A 49 18.70 -13.77 -0.96
C ASP A 49 18.38 -13.22 0.45
N TYR A 50 17.41 -12.33 0.56
CA TYR A 50 16.90 -11.87 1.84
C TYR A 50 16.33 -13.02 2.68
N LEU A 51 15.51 -13.88 2.08
CA LEU A 51 14.95 -15.06 2.76
C LEU A 51 16.04 -16.05 3.18
N LYS A 52 17.08 -16.25 2.37
CA LYS A 52 18.24 -17.07 2.74
C LYS A 52 18.99 -16.46 3.93
N THR A 53 19.19 -15.15 3.94
CA THR A 53 19.88 -14.42 5.01
C THR A 53 19.15 -14.51 6.34
N ILE A 54 17.81 -14.35 6.33
CA ILE A 54 16.98 -14.49 7.53
C ILE A 54 16.95 -15.94 8.03
N GLY A 55 16.95 -16.89 7.10
CA GLY A 55 16.80 -18.30 7.41
C GLY A 55 15.41 -18.66 7.97
N ARG A 56 15.23 -19.95 8.27
CA ARG A 56 13.93 -20.42 8.80
C ARG A 56 13.62 -19.91 10.20
N ALA A 57 14.65 -19.69 11.01
CA ALA A 57 14.51 -19.19 12.38
C ALA A 57 14.03 -17.74 12.44
N GLY A 58 14.25 -16.94 11.40
CA GLY A 58 13.77 -15.57 11.30
C GLY A 58 12.35 -15.44 10.72
N LEU A 59 11.64 -16.55 10.51
CA LEU A 59 10.27 -16.58 10.01
C LEU A 59 9.31 -17.12 11.06
N VAL A 60 8.21 -16.40 11.29
CA VAL A 60 7.11 -16.89 12.12
C VAL A 60 6.39 -18.04 11.39
N LYS A 61 6.22 -19.16 12.08
CA LYS A 61 5.49 -20.32 11.54
C LYS A 61 3.98 -20.07 11.60
N LEU A 62 3.36 -19.94 10.45
CA LEU A 62 1.91 -19.79 10.34
C LEU A 62 1.21 -21.15 10.28
N SER A 63 0.06 -21.25 10.96
CA SER A 63 -0.88 -22.36 10.81
C SER A 63 -1.51 -22.37 9.41
N ASN A 64 -2.08 -23.49 9.01
CA ASN A 64 -2.80 -23.60 7.74
C ASN A 64 -4.02 -22.65 7.68
N GLU A 65 -4.69 -22.43 8.83
CA GLU A 65 -5.81 -21.49 8.92
C GLU A 65 -5.37 -20.05 8.66
N SER A 66 -4.25 -19.62 9.24
CA SER A 66 -3.69 -18.29 9.01
C SER A 66 -3.23 -18.07 7.57
N LYS A 67 -2.62 -19.09 6.96
CA LYS A 67 -2.23 -19.02 5.53
C LYS A 67 -3.46 -18.90 4.64
N LYS A 68 -4.45 -19.75 4.84
CA LYS A 68 -5.71 -19.73 4.10
C LYS A 68 -6.39 -18.36 4.24
N TYR A 69 -6.42 -17.79 5.44
CA TYR A 69 -7.00 -16.48 5.69
C TYR A 69 -6.29 -15.37 4.89
N LEU A 70 -4.95 -15.37 4.86
CA LEU A 70 -4.18 -14.38 4.07
C LEU A 70 -4.42 -14.57 2.56
N ASP A 71 -4.51 -15.81 2.08
CA ASP A 71 -4.83 -16.13 0.68
C ASP A 71 -6.24 -15.64 0.33
N GLU A 72 -7.24 -15.86 1.21
CA GLU A 72 -8.61 -15.40 1.03
C GLU A 72 -8.71 -13.87 1.03
N MET A 73 -7.97 -13.18 1.91
CA MET A 73 -7.89 -11.71 1.91
C MET A 73 -7.29 -11.18 0.60
N HIS A 74 -6.20 -11.76 0.14
CA HIS A 74 -5.58 -11.42 -1.15
C HIS A 74 -6.57 -11.63 -2.30
N TYR A 75 -7.18 -12.81 -2.38
CA TYR A 75 -8.18 -13.13 -3.39
C TYR A 75 -9.35 -12.14 -3.36
N ARG A 76 -9.89 -11.83 -2.18
CA ARG A 76 -10.98 -10.87 -2.03
C ARG A 76 -10.59 -9.47 -2.55
N ILE A 77 -9.37 -9.00 -2.28
CA ILE A 77 -8.91 -7.71 -2.77
C ILE A 77 -8.72 -7.74 -4.28
N THR A 78 -8.14 -8.79 -4.84
CA THR A 78 -7.83 -8.87 -6.27
C THR A 78 -9.06 -9.16 -7.13
N SER A 79 -9.92 -10.10 -6.72
CA SER A 79 -11.11 -10.50 -7.49
C SER A 79 -12.19 -9.41 -7.55
N ASN A 80 -12.34 -8.61 -6.49
CA ASN A 80 -13.25 -7.47 -6.52
C ASN A 80 -12.69 -6.26 -7.30
N ASN A 81 -11.47 -6.36 -7.81
CA ASN A 81 -10.78 -5.32 -8.54
C ASN A 81 -10.19 -5.84 -9.88
N GLU A 82 -10.91 -6.70 -10.59
CA GLU A 82 -10.47 -7.36 -11.82
C GLU A 82 -10.02 -6.37 -12.91
N LEU A 83 -10.68 -5.21 -13.03
CA LEU A 83 -10.28 -4.17 -13.99
C LEU A 83 -8.90 -3.59 -13.66
N VAL A 84 -8.50 -3.63 -12.38
CA VAL A 84 -7.17 -3.20 -11.93
C VAL A 84 -6.19 -4.36 -12.04
N PHE A 85 -6.63 -5.58 -11.71
CA PHE A 85 -5.81 -6.79 -11.66
C PHE A 85 -6.38 -7.88 -12.57
N PRO A 86 -6.25 -7.77 -13.89
CA PRO A 86 -6.80 -8.76 -14.83
C PRO A 86 -6.17 -10.15 -14.68
N LYS A 87 -4.95 -10.21 -14.16
CA LYS A 87 -4.24 -11.43 -13.75
C LYS A 87 -3.46 -11.11 -12.48
N SER A 88 -3.83 -11.70 -11.36
CA SER A 88 -3.09 -11.61 -10.11
C SER A 88 -2.13 -12.79 -9.94
N HIS A 89 -1.00 -12.51 -9.30
CA HIS A 89 -0.03 -13.57 -8.96
C HIS A 89 -0.53 -14.38 -7.76
N LYS A 90 -0.07 -15.65 -7.69
CA LYS A 90 -0.28 -16.43 -6.47
C LYS A 90 0.50 -15.77 -5.32
N PRO A 91 -0.16 -15.47 -4.19
CA PRO A 91 0.51 -14.80 -3.09
C PRO A 91 1.46 -15.72 -2.33
N ASN A 92 2.56 -15.14 -1.84
CA ASN A 92 3.49 -15.75 -0.92
C ASN A 92 3.68 -14.80 0.26
N PHE A 93 3.24 -15.19 1.45
CA PHE A 93 3.32 -14.37 2.67
C PHE A 93 4.47 -14.82 3.56
N TYR A 94 5.27 -13.86 3.99
CA TYR A 94 6.40 -14.05 4.88
C TYR A 94 6.23 -13.14 6.10
N ILE A 95 6.05 -13.74 7.27
CA ILE A 95 6.02 -13.00 8.52
C ILE A 95 7.42 -13.10 9.14
N ILE A 96 8.09 -11.96 9.19
CA ILE A 96 9.46 -11.88 9.67
C ILE A 96 9.45 -11.68 11.18
N ASP A 97 10.20 -12.51 11.91
CA ASP A 97 10.34 -12.39 13.37
C ASP A 97 11.25 -11.20 13.72
N GLN A 98 10.69 -10.02 13.64
CA GLN A 98 11.35 -8.77 14.00
C GLN A 98 10.41 -7.83 14.73
N LYS A 99 10.91 -7.18 15.80
CA LYS A 99 10.14 -6.23 16.63
C LYS A 99 9.87 -4.89 15.93
N ALA A 100 10.79 -4.44 15.05
CA ALA A 100 10.62 -3.23 14.27
C ALA A 100 9.44 -3.37 13.29
N PRO A 101 8.51 -2.40 13.23
CA PRO A 101 7.36 -2.49 12.35
C PRO A 101 7.74 -2.16 10.91
N PHE A 102 7.48 -3.07 10.00
CA PHE A 102 7.61 -2.83 8.56
C PHE A 102 6.68 -3.73 7.75
N HIS A 103 6.42 -3.29 6.54
CA HIS A 103 5.81 -4.09 5.49
C HIS A 103 6.43 -3.69 4.14
N PHE A 104 6.53 -4.60 3.25
CA PHE A 104 6.88 -4.36 1.86
C PHE A 104 6.48 -5.55 0.99
N SER A 105 6.42 -5.33 -0.31
CA SER A 105 6.23 -6.38 -1.29
C SER A 105 7.35 -6.37 -2.34
N LEU A 106 7.46 -7.46 -3.05
CA LEU A 106 8.30 -7.61 -4.24
C LEU A 106 7.44 -8.07 -5.41
N PRO A 107 7.90 -7.91 -6.65
CA PRO A 107 7.19 -8.38 -7.85
C PRO A 107 6.85 -9.88 -7.74
N GLY A 108 5.73 -10.26 -8.37
CA GLY A 108 5.32 -11.67 -8.41
C GLY A 108 4.58 -12.17 -7.17
N GLY A 109 3.98 -11.27 -6.38
CA GLY A 109 3.11 -11.66 -5.27
C GLY A 109 3.86 -12.06 -3.99
N HIS A 110 5.02 -11.52 -3.74
CA HIS A 110 5.78 -11.76 -2.51
C HIS A 110 5.52 -10.64 -1.49
N TYR A 111 4.94 -10.97 -0.33
CA TYR A 111 4.52 -10.04 0.71
C TYR A 111 5.26 -10.30 2.02
N PHE A 112 5.89 -9.28 2.55
CA PHE A 112 6.71 -9.33 3.77
C PHE A 112 6.12 -8.40 4.83
N LEU A 113 5.80 -8.95 6.00
CA LEU A 113 5.32 -8.21 7.15
C LEU A 113 6.16 -8.59 8.37
N SER A 114 6.47 -7.61 9.22
CA SER A 114 7.13 -7.93 10.49
C SER A 114 6.13 -8.36 11.55
N GLN A 115 6.58 -9.23 12.45
CA GLN A 115 5.83 -9.61 13.65
C GLN A 115 5.47 -8.37 14.49
N GLY A 116 6.42 -7.43 14.64
CA GLY A 116 6.20 -6.20 15.39
C GLY A 116 5.10 -5.31 14.82
N LEU A 117 4.96 -5.23 13.48
CA LEU A 117 3.85 -4.54 12.85
C LEU A 117 2.51 -5.18 13.23
N LEU A 118 2.41 -6.50 13.08
CA LEU A 118 1.18 -7.27 13.33
C LEU A 118 0.80 -7.26 14.82
N LYS A 119 1.78 -7.44 15.74
CA LYS A 119 1.53 -7.44 17.19
C LYS A 119 1.09 -6.07 17.71
N LYS A 120 1.80 -5.01 17.33
CA LYS A 120 1.70 -3.70 17.96
C LYS A 120 0.74 -2.75 17.27
N TYR A 121 0.60 -2.85 15.95
CA TYR A 121 -0.05 -1.82 15.14
C TYR A 121 -1.29 -2.26 14.40
N LEU A 122 -1.42 -3.52 14.03
CA LEU A 122 -2.59 -4.02 13.30
C LEU A 122 -3.61 -4.64 14.26
N ALA A 123 -4.37 -3.78 14.94
CA ALA A 123 -5.32 -4.20 15.97
C ALA A 123 -6.56 -4.93 15.42
N ASN A 124 -6.94 -4.68 14.18
CA ASN A 124 -8.11 -5.25 13.52
C ASN A 124 -7.84 -5.64 12.07
N GLU A 125 -8.80 -6.33 11.48
CA GLU A 125 -8.74 -6.85 10.11
C GLU A 125 -8.62 -5.74 9.06
N ASP A 126 -9.31 -4.60 9.24
CA ASP A 126 -9.30 -3.52 8.27
C ASP A 126 -7.94 -2.81 8.19
N LEU A 127 -7.20 -2.72 9.31
CA LEU A 127 -5.82 -2.24 9.31
C LEU A 127 -4.87 -3.19 8.56
N LEU A 128 -5.08 -4.51 8.72
CA LEU A 128 -4.34 -5.49 7.93
C LEU A 128 -4.71 -5.38 6.45
N ALA A 129 -6.00 -5.24 6.13
CA ALA A 129 -6.47 -5.05 4.77
C ALA A 129 -5.90 -3.77 4.12
N ALA A 130 -5.72 -2.69 4.90
CA ALA A 130 -5.07 -1.47 4.43
C ALA A 130 -3.62 -1.70 4.03
N VAL A 131 -2.85 -2.42 4.86
CA VAL A 131 -1.47 -2.83 4.53
C VAL A 131 -1.46 -3.71 3.29
N MET A 132 -2.36 -4.72 3.23
CA MET A 132 -2.44 -5.65 2.10
C MET A 132 -2.81 -4.93 0.81
N ALA A 133 -3.77 -4.00 0.82
CA ALA A 133 -4.18 -3.24 -0.37
C ALA A 133 -3.02 -2.41 -0.94
N ILE A 134 -2.20 -1.78 -0.07
CA ILE A 134 -1.00 -1.06 -0.46
C ILE A 134 -0.01 -2.00 -1.17
N GLU A 135 0.29 -3.14 -0.54
CA GLU A 135 1.35 -4.03 -1.02
C GLU A 135 0.91 -4.86 -2.23
N ILE A 136 -0.37 -5.26 -2.31
CA ILE A 136 -0.94 -5.91 -3.49
C ILE A 136 -0.85 -4.96 -4.70
N PHE A 137 -1.33 -3.71 -4.54
CA PHE A 137 -1.26 -2.73 -5.62
C PHE A 137 0.17 -2.50 -6.10
N ARG A 138 1.10 -2.39 -5.17
CA ARG A 138 2.51 -2.21 -5.44
C ARG A 138 3.12 -3.39 -6.20
N SER A 139 2.89 -4.61 -5.72
CA SER A 139 3.42 -5.85 -6.30
C SER A 139 2.85 -6.12 -7.69
N GLU A 140 1.52 -6.05 -7.82
CA GLU A 140 0.81 -6.34 -9.08
C GLU A 140 1.06 -5.29 -10.17
N LYS A 141 1.35 -4.04 -9.78
CA LYS A 141 1.68 -2.95 -10.71
C LYS A 141 3.17 -2.71 -10.87
N ASN A 142 4.01 -3.55 -10.27
CA ASN A 142 5.47 -3.44 -10.34
C ASN A 142 5.98 -2.03 -10.01
N ILE A 143 5.44 -1.40 -8.94
CA ILE A 143 5.79 -0.02 -8.57
C ILE A 143 7.05 -0.03 -7.70
N TYR A 144 8.21 0.06 -8.35
CA TYR A 144 9.51 0.13 -7.70
C TYR A 144 10.32 1.25 -8.33
N GLU A 145 11.16 1.93 -7.53
CA GLU A 145 12.10 2.88 -8.11
C GLU A 145 13.14 2.14 -8.96
N LYS A 146 13.38 2.66 -10.17
CA LYS A 146 14.49 2.22 -11.01
C LYS A 146 15.79 2.68 -10.34
N LYS A 147 16.37 1.81 -9.52
CA LYS A 147 17.68 2.03 -8.93
C LYS A 147 18.73 1.27 -9.73
N VAL A 148 19.98 1.74 -9.63
CA VAL A 148 21.15 1.03 -10.13
C VAL A 148 21.07 -0.43 -9.66
N ILE A 149 21.41 -1.37 -10.54
CA ILE A 149 21.48 -2.80 -10.23
C ILE A 149 22.34 -2.98 -8.97
N ILE A 150 21.72 -3.49 -7.91
CA ILE A 150 22.36 -3.71 -6.64
C ILE A 150 22.92 -5.13 -6.67
N PRO A 151 24.20 -5.34 -6.32
CA PRO A 151 24.79 -6.67 -6.31
C PRO A 151 23.97 -7.65 -5.46
N ILE A 152 23.76 -8.85 -5.97
CA ILE A 152 23.17 -9.96 -5.23
C ILE A 152 24.11 -10.33 -4.07
N GLY A 153 23.58 -10.64 -2.90
CA GLY A 153 24.37 -10.97 -1.73
C GLY A 153 23.55 -11.04 -0.44
N ASN A 154 24.21 -11.00 0.70
CA ASN A 154 23.53 -11.04 1.99
C ASN A 154 22.78 -9.72 2.25
N TYR A 155 21.46 -9.80 2.34
CA TYR A 155 20.60 -8.67 2.58
C TYR A 155 19.95 -8.75 3.95
N GLU A 156 20.38 -7.87 4.84
CA GLU A 156 19.67 -7.62 6.10
C GLU A 156 18.40 -6.78 5.85
N THR A 157 17.46 -6.86 6.78
CA THR A 157 16.17 -6.17 6.70
C THR A 157 16.31 -4.67 6.42
N GLN A 158 17.24 -3.99 7.11
CA GLN A 158 17.43 -2.54 6.93
C GLN A 158 17.84 -2.19 5.50
N LYS A 159 18.72 -3.01 4.91
CA LYS A 159 19.14 -2.83 3.52
C LYS A 159 17.98 -3.10 2.55
N MET A 160 17.20 -4.17 2.77
CA MET A 160 16.00 -4.42 1.97
C MET A 160 15.00 -3.26 2.05
N LEU A 161 14.71 -2.75 3.24
CA LEU A 161 13.81 -1.61 3.41
C LEU A 161 14.31 -0.36 2.67
N SER A 162 15.63 -0.14 2.60
CA SER A 162 16.20 0.97 1.83
C SER A 162 16.04 0.81 0.32
N VAL A 163 16.14 -0.42 -0.18
CA VAL A 163 15.98 -0.77 -1.60
C VAL A 163 14.54 -0.59 -2.06
N VAL A 164 13.59 -1.08 -1.25
CA VAL A 164 12.16 -1.04 -1.60
C VAL A 164 11.48 0.28 -1.24
N ARG A 165 12.17 1.23 -0.64
CA ARG A 165 11.59 2.51 -0.25
C ARG A 165 11.13 3.32 -1.44
N LEU A 166 9.95 3.93 -1.32
CA LEU A 166 9.35 4.77 -2.35
C LEU A 166 9.28 6.24 -1.93
N PRO A 167 9.37 7.17 -2.88
CA PRO A 167 9.13 8.59 -2.66
C PRO A 167 7.73 8.85 -2.09
N VAL A 168 7.58 9.92 -1.30
CA VAL A 168 6.30 10.28 -0.67
C VAL A 168 5.16 10.47 -1.68
N ASN A 169 5.44 11.02 -2.84
CA ASN A 169 4.43 11.23 -3.88
C ASN A 169 3.94 9.89 -4.44
N THR A 170 4.84 8.95 -4.70
CA THR A 170 4.49 7.59 -5.17
C THR A 170 3.67 6.85 -4.11
N ARG A 171 4.07 6.94 -2.83
CA ARG A 171 3.26 6.38 -1.72
C ARG A 171 1.87 6.99 -1.66
N GLY A 172 1.76 8.32 -1.85
CA GLY A 172 0.48 9.00 -1.89
C GLY A 172 -0.44 8.48 -3.00
N GLU A 173 0.08 8.21 -4.19
CA GLU A 173 -0.72 7.62 -5.27
C GLU A 173 -1.13 6.17 -4.96
N ILE A 174 -0.24 5.36 -4.40
CA ILE A 174 -0.57 4.00 -3.95
C ILE A 174 -1.68 4.03 -2.89
N ASN A 175 -1.63 4.95 -1.93
CA ASN A 175 -2.67 5.09 -0.89
C ASN A 175 -4.05 5.41 -1.48
N LYS A 176 -4.13 6.23 -2.53
CA LYS A 176 -5.40 6.52 -3.23
C LYS A 176 -5.96 5.27 -3.91
N TRP A 177 -5.12 4.47 -4.53
CA TRP A 177 -5.53 3.20 -5.11
C TRP A 177 -5.94 2.19 -4.02
N ALA A 178 -5.17 2.08 -2.95
CA ALA A 178 -5.50 1.21 -1.82
C ALA A 178 -6.88 1.54 -1.23
N TYR A 179 -7.24 2.83 -1.12
CA TYR A 179 -8.58 3.26 -0.73
C TYR A 179 -9.67 2.67 -1.62
N LEU A 180 -9.50 2.76 -2.95
CA LEU A 180 -10.48 2.23 -3.90
C LEU A 180 -10.56 0.70 -3.85
N LEU A 181 -9.40 0.03 -3.71
CA LEU A 181 -9.33 -1.42 -3.59
C LEU A 181 -10.07 -1.91 -2.34
N MET A 182 -9.85 -1.29 -1.19
CA MET A 182 -10.53 -1.61 0.06
C MET A 182 -12.04 -1.41 -0.05
N LYS A 183 -12.47 -0.25 -0.57
CA LYS A 183 -13.88 0.09 -0.75
C LYS A 183 -14.61 -0.98 -1.58
N ARG A 184 -14.04 -1.39 -2.71
CA ARG A 184 -14.62 -2.41 -3.60
C ARG A 184 -14.63 -3.80 -2.96
N SER A 185 -13.67 -4.08 -2.10
CA SER A 185 -13.53 -5.37 -1.41
C SER A 185 -14.31 -5.44 -0.09
N SER A 186 -15.14 -4.43 0.21
CA SER A 186 -15.95 -4.33 1.44
C SER A 186 -15.11 -4.37 2.73
N TYR A 187 -13.91 -3.78 2.69
CA TYR A 187 -13.14 -3.39 3.87
C TYR A 187 -13.38 -1.90 4.16
N ASP A 188 -13.20 -1.49 5.42
CA ASP A 188 -13.30 -0.06 5.78
C ASP A 188 -12.12 0.73 5.20
N PRO A 189 -12.33 1.58 4.19
CA PRO A 189 -11.26 2.39 3.62
C PRO A 189 -10.76 3.48 4.59
N GLY A 190 -11.50 3.80 5.66
CA GLY A 190 -11.08 4.70 6.73
C GLY A 190 -9.88 4.15 7.51
N ALA A 191 -9.73 2.83 7.57
CA ALA A 191 -8.58 2.18 8.21
C ALA A 191 -7.24 2.60 7.56
N LEU A 192 -7.24 3.01 6.30
CA LEU A 192 -6.02 3.49 5.64
C LEU A 192 -5.55 4.84 6.22
N LEU A 193 -6.48 5.77 6.52
CA LEU A 193 -6.14 7.00 7.23
C LEU A 193 -5.62 6.67 8.63
N ASN A 194 -6.30 5.76 9.34
CA ASN A 194 -5.88 5.32 10.67
C ASN A 194 -4.45 4.73 10.64
N LEU A 195 -4.12 3.93 9.63
CA LEU A 195 -2.77 3.38 9.44
C LEU A 195 -1.72 4.49 9.23
N ILE A 196 -2.02 5.49 8.39
CA ILE A 196 -1.11 6.63 8.14
C ILE A 196 -0.91 7.45 9.41
N GLN A 197 -1.98 7.74 10.16
CA GLN A 197 -1.92 8.47 11.42
C GLN A 197 -1.16 7.71 12.49
N LEU A 198 -1.35 6.39 12.56
CA LEU A 198 -0.64 5.51 13.46
C LEU A 198 0.87 5.52 13.17
N LYS A 199 1.27 5.48 11.89
CA LYS A 199 2.66 5.64 11.48
C LYS A 199 3.20 7.02 11.85
N ASN A 200 2.43 8.08 11.70
CA ASN A 200 2.85 9.44 12.05
C ASN A 200 3.04 9.60 13.57
N LYS A 201 2.11 9.10 14.36
CA LYS A 201 2.19 9.10 15.83
C LYS A 201 3.41 8.33 16.35
N ASN A 202 3.83 7.28 15.65
CA ASN A 202 4.95 6.42 16.03
C ASN A 202 6.12 6.50 15.02
N ALA A 203 6.39 7.71 14.52
CA ALA A 203 7.28 7.93 13.37
C ALA A 203 8.69 7.34 13.55
N ILE A 204 9.22 7.32 14.78
CA ILE A 204 10.53 6.76 15.09
C ILE A 204 10.56 5.26 14.82
N ASP A 205 9.52 4.52 15.21
CA ASP A 205 9.43 3.07 14.98
C ASP A 205 9.41 2.73 13.48
N PHE A 206 8.83 3.62 12.65
CA PHE A 206 8.75 3.45 11.19
C PHE A 206 9.90 4.11 10.41
N ALA A 207 10.89 4.69 11.09
CA ALA A 207 11.99 5.42 10.44
C ALA A 207 12.75 4.56 9.41
N ALA A 208 13.00 3.29 9.69
CA ALA A 208 13.67 2.38 8.76
C ALA A 208 12.88 2.19 7.44
N THR A 209 11.55 2.16 7.53
CA THR A 209 10.67 1.98 6.36
C THR A 209 10.57 3.24 5.51
N VAL A 210 10.41 4.41 6.15
CA VAL A 210 10.16 5.67 5.43
C VAL A 210 11.43 6.47 5.13
N GLY A 211 12.50 6.23 5.86
CA GLY A 211 13.78 6.95 5.78
C GLY A 211 13.74 8.32 6.43
N ASN A 212 13.04 9.27 5.86
CA ASN A 212 12.86 10.60 6.45
C ASN A 212 11.50 10.71 7.13
N ILE A 213 11.50 10.87 8.46
CA ILE A 213 10.31 10.91 9.31
C ILE A 213 9.35 12.04 8.88
N SER A 214 9.86 13.20 8.47
CA SER A 214 9.02 14.33 8.04
C SER A 214 8.13 14.00 6.83
N THR A 215 8.47 12.97 6.07
CA THR A 215 7.66 12.54 4.93
C THR A 215 6.33 11.88 5.34
N ILE A 216 6.22 11.36 6.58
CA ILE A 216 4.98 10.74 7.08
C ILE A 216 3.89 11.79 7.27
N SER A 217 4.22 12.92 7.91
CA SER A 217 3.26 14.03 8.09
C SER A 217 2.80 14.60 6.75
N ARG A 218 3.70 14.67 5.76
CA ARG A 218 3.36 15.08 4.40
C ARG A 218 2.44 14.07 3.71
N GLU A 219 2.67 12.78 3.90
CA GLU A 219 1.83 11.70 3.39
C GLU A 219 0.42 11.80 3.98
N GLU A 220 0.30 12.01 5.31
CA GLU A 220 -0.98 12.21 5.99
C GLU A 220 -1.74 13.43 5.45
N PHE A 221 -1.06 14.58 5.32
CA PHE A 221 -1.65 15.79 4.76
C PHE A 221 -2.18 15.58 3.34
N ASN A 222 -1.37 14.98 2.47
CA ASN A 222 -1.76 14.71 1.09
C ASN A 222 -2.97 13.75 1.02
N TYR A 223 -3.02 12.76 1.90
CA TYR A 223 -4.11 11.80 1.94
C TYR A 223 -5.41 12.43 2.47
N LYS A 224 -5.35 13.26 3.50
CA LYS A 224 -6.51 14.04 3.98
C LYS A 224 -7.08 14.97 2.90
N ASN A 225 -6.20 15.61 2.13
CA ASN A 225 -6.62 16.43 0.99
C ASN A 225 -7.29 15.61 -0.13
N PHE A 226 -6.85 14.37 -0.34
CA PHE A 226 -7.53 13.45 -1.26
C PHE A 226 -8.94 13.10 -0.74
N LEU A 227 -9.06 12.73 0.53
CA LEU A 227 -10.35 12.37 1.13
C LEU A 227 -11.35 13.53 1.09
N SER A 228 -10.92 14.76 1.36
CA SER A 228 -11.80 15.95 1.33
C SER A 228 -12.39 16.24 -0.06
N ARG A 229 -11.76 15.75 -1.12
CA ARG A 229 -12.21 15.89 -2.52
C ARG A 229 -12.94 14.65 -3.05
N THR A 230 -12.93 13.57 -2.28
CA THR A 230 -13.60 12.33 -2.66
C THR A 230 -15.05 12.40 -2.20
N PRO A 231 -16.06 12.26 -3.09
CA PRO A 231 -17.45 12.27 -2.67
C PRO A 231 -17.68 11.23 -1.59
N THR A 232 -18.15 11.68 -0.44
CA THR A 232 -18.59 10.81 0.64
C THR A 232 -19.97 10.31 0.22
N GLU A 233 -20.06 9.11 -0.30
CA GLU A 233 -21.35 8.43 -0.34
C GLU A 233 -21.76 8.28 1.12
N ASN A 234 -22.98 8.76 1.42
CA ASN A 234 -23.55 8.82 2.76
C ASN A 234 -23.06 7.68 3.65
N ASN A 235 -22.51 8.04 4.80
CA ASN A 235 -22.08 7.13 5.84
C ASN A 235 -23.11 6.03 6.06
N ILE A 236 -22.95 4.91 5.37
CA ILE A 236 -23.46 3.66 5.91
C ILE A 236 -22.66 3.55 7.20
N ALA A 237 -23.36 3.72 8.34
CA ALA A 237 -22.77 3.55 9.65
C ALA A 237 -21.90 2.28 9.57
N VAL A 238 -20.59 2.44 9.69
CA VAL A 238 -19.68 1.30 9.79
C VAL A 238 -20.08 0.66 11.10
N LEU A 239 -21.03 -0.29 11.04
CA LEU A 239 -21.31 -1.17 12.15
C LEU A 239 -19.95 -1.74 12.52
N GLU A 240 -19.55 -1.62 13.79
CA GLU A 240 -18.32 -2.23 14.31
C GLU A 240 -18.32 -3.70 13.88
N LYS A 241 -17.65 -3.95 12.77
CA LYS A 241 -17.59 -5.28 12.19
C LYS A 241 -16.49 -6.02 12.93
N ASN A 242 -16.87 -7.06 13.65
CA ASN A 242 -15.89 -7.96 14.24
C ASN A 242 -14.97 -8.52 13.15
N SER A 243 -13.69 -8.55 13.43
CA SER A 243 -12.71 -9.18 12.53
C SER A 243 -13.04 -10.66 12.32
N ALA A 244 -12.72 -11.19 11.16
CA ALA A 244 -12.97 -12.58 10.81
C ALA A 244 -12.18 -13.54 11.75
N ARG A 245 -12.69 -14.75 11.93
CA ARG A 245 -12.03 -15.79 12.75
C ARG A 245 -10.58 -16.03 12.35
N GLY A 246 -10.30 -16.02 11.05
CA GLY A 246 -8.95 -16.21 10.52
C GLY A 246 -7.97 -15.10 10.93
N PHE A 247 -8.45 -13.86 11.14
CA PHE A 247 -7.63 -12.78 11.70
C PHE A 247 -7.18 -13.09 13.12
N TYR A 248 -8.07 -13.62 13.96
CA TYR A 248 -7.69 -14.00 15.32
C TYR A 248 -6.75 -15.21 15.34
N SER A 249 -6.94 -16.17 14.42
CA SER A 249 -5.99 -17.28 14.24
C SER A 249 -4.60 -16.78 13.87
N LEU A 250 -4.49 -15.85 12.91
CA LEU A 250 -3.24 -15.20 12.54
C LEU A 250 -2.61 -14.48 13.74
N ARG A 251 -3.38 -13.72 14.50
CA ARG A 251 -2.88 -13.06 15.72
C ARG A 251 -2.35 -14.04 16.75
N ASN A 252 -3.03 -15.16 16.95
CA ASN A 252 -2.60 -16.21 17.87
C ASN A 252 -1.25 -16.82 17.43
N ASP A 253 -1.07 -17.10 16.13
CA ASP A 253 0.21 -17.59 15.62
C ASP A 253 1.35 -16.59 15.84
N ILE A 254 1.05 -15.28 15.69
CA ILE A 254 2.03 -14.22 15.85
C ILE A 254 2.37 -13.96 17.32
N MET A 255 1.42 -14.17 18.24
CA MET A 255 1.62 -13.96 19.67
C MET A 255 2.35 -15.13 20.35
N ARG A 256 2.39 -16.30 19.73
CA ARG A 256 3.23 -17.38 20.23
C ARG A 256 4.68 -16.96 20.15
N ASP A 257 5.36 -16.97 21.29
CA ASP A 257 6.81 -16.81 21.31
C ASP A 257 7.42 -18.10 20.73
N ASN A 258 8.27 -17.92 19.72
CA ASN A 258 9.03 -19.03 19.14
C ASN A 258 10.19 -19.42 20.04
#